data_506dfe6fee2d0290202eb41f5a5aca41
#
_entry.id   506dfe6fee2d0290202eb41f5a5aca41
#
_cell.length_a   1.000
_cell.length_b   1.000
_cell.length_c   1.000
_cell.angle_alpha   90.00
_cell.angle_beta   90.00
_cell.angle_gamma   90.00
#
_symmetry.space_group_name_H-M   'P 1'
#
loop_
_entity.id
_entity.type
_entity.pdbx_description
1 polymer ?
#
loop_
_entity_poly.entity_id
_entity_poly.type
_entity_poly.pdbx_seq_one_letter_code
_entity_poly.pdbx_strand_id
1 'polypeptide(L)'
;MNVLGLIPARGGSKGIPKKNLYPIMGKPLLQYTFDAARKSEYINQIMLSSEDAEIRDFASRCHIDTRYQRPEALATDEATTIDVVLDVLDWLEERNELPEVLVLLQPTSPLRTEQDIDQALKQFIEQNLDSLVAVHPMIEHPFKCLQQEEDGSWQFLAKPDKYVSRRQEYKNDYFAINGALYIVRPQWLRQHGNFVVESKTTLFEMTSVAGVDVDDLTDIFQVEAYLRMASKL
;
A
#
# COMPACT_ATOMS: atom_id res chain seq x y z
N MET A 1 12.62 8.45 17.09
CA MET A 1 11.26 8.11 16.68
C MET A 1 11.23 6.65 16.29
N ASN A 2 10.31 5.88 16.84
CA ASN A 2 10.17 4.45 16.54
C ASN A 2 9.18 4.29 15.37
N VAL A 3 9.67 3.81 14.21
CA VAL A 3 8.90 3.63 12.97
C VAL A 3 8.80 2.14 12.65
N LEU A 4 7.59 1.61 12.61
CA LEU A 4 7.29 0.24 12.24
C LEU A 4 6.84 0.14 10.79
N GLY A 5 7.56 -0.62 9.95
CA GLY A 5 7.07 -1.09 8.65
C GLY A 5 6.24 -2.36 8.84
N LEU A 6 4.92 -2.26 8.68
CA LEU A 6 4.01 -3.41 8.76
C LEU A 6 3.69 -3.92 7.36
N ILE A 7 3.90 -5.22 7.14
CA ILE A 7 3.69 -5.88 5.86
C ILE A 7 2.59 -6.94 6.01
N PRO A 8 1.35 -6.64 5.55
CA PRO A 8 0.25 -7.60 5.59
C PRO A 8 0.32 -8.54 4.39
N ALA A 9 0.42 -9.85 4.62
CA ALA A 9 0.50 -10.86 3.58
C ALA A 9 -0.32 -12.10 3.96
N ARG A 10 -1.58 -12.18 3.48
CA ARG A 10 -2.42 -13.37 3.69
C ARG A 10 -2.07 -14.48 2.70
N GLY A 11 -2.34 -15.74 3.08
CA GLY A 11 -2.15 -16.91 2.23
C GLY A 11 -3.15 -16.99 1.08
N GLY A 12 -4.41 -16.64 1.37
CA GLY A 12 -5.49 -16.66 0.38
C GLY A 12 -5.39 -15.50 -0.61
N SER A 13 -5.32 -15.80 -1.92
CA SER A 13 -5.36 -14.82 -3.01
C SER A 13 -6.27 -15.30 -4.12
N LYS A 14 -7.21 -14.43 -4.58
CA LYS A 14 -8.20 -14.79 -5.61
C LYS A 14 -7.62 -14.78 -7.03
N GLY A 15 -6.84 -13.77 -7.38
CA GLY A 15 -6.34 -13.58 -8.73
C GLY A 15 -5.15 -14.48 -9.08
N ILE A 16 -4.19 -14.59 -8.18
CA ILE A 16 -2.95 -15.37 -8.37
C ILE A 16 -2.78 -16.33 -7.19
N PRO A 17 -2.78 -17.66 -7.41
CA PRO A 17 -2.51 -18.61 -6.34
C PRO A 17 -1.16 -18.34 -5.64
N LYS A 18 -1.17 -18.27 -4.30
CA LYS A 18 0.02 -17.94 -3.50
C LYS A 18 0.69 -16.63 -3.92
N LYS A 19 -0.06 -15.60 -4.26
CA LYS A 19 0.40 -14.32 -4.83
C LYS A 19 1.65 -13.76 -4.14
N ASN A 20 1.67 -13.75 -2.81
CA ASN A 20 2.80 -13.21 -2.03
C ASN A 20 4.13 -13.94 -2.24
N LEU A 21 4.08 -15.24 -2.58
CA LEU A 21 5.25 -16.06 -2.88
C LEU A 21 5.43 -16.29 -4.38
N TYR A 22 4.57 -15.70 -5.23
CA TYR A 22 4.69 -15.84 -6.68
C TYR A 22 5.99 -15.21 -7.19
N PRO A 23 6.78 -15.96 -8.03
CA PRO A 23 8.05 -15.47 -8.51
C PRO A 23 7.88 -14.42 -9.60
N ILE A 24 8.46 -13.24 -9.40
CA ILE A 24 8.62 -12.18 -10.40
C ILE A 24 10.11 -12.04 -10.67
N MET A 25 10.55 -12.30 -11.90
CA MET A 25 11.98 -12.34 -12.26
C MET A 25 12.84 -13.19 -11.28
N GLY A 26 12.30 -14.33 -10.83
CA GLY A 26 12.98 -15.25 -9.92
C GLY A 26 12.99 -14.86 -8.44
N LYS A 27 12.34 -13.78 -8.06
CA LYS A 27 12.22 -13.30 -6.68
C LYS A 27 10.75 -13.31 -6.25
N PRO A 28 10.36 -13.89 -5.09
CA PRO A 28 8.98 -13.81 -4.60
C PRO A 28 8.47 -12.37 -4.50
N LEU A 29 7.18 -12.14 -4.84
CA LEU A 29 6.56 -10.81 -4.79
C LEU A 29 6.82 -10.11 -3.45
N LEU A 30 6.62 -10.80 -2.33
CA LEU A 30 6.81 -10.27 -0.98
C LEU A 30 8.24 -9.78 -0.71
N GLN A 31 9.25 -10.41 -1.35
CA GLN A 31 10.65 -10.06 -1.17
C GLN A 31 10.98 -8.64 -1.64
N TYR A 32 10.29 -8.13 -2.66
CA TYR A 32 10.48 -6.74 -3.11
C TYR A 32 10.16 -5.75 -2.00
N THR A 33 9.06 -5.99 -1.27
CA THR A 33 8.68 -5.16 -0.13
C THR A 33 9.65 -5.29 1.03
N PHE A 34 10.14 -6.49 1.34
CA PHE A 34 11.17 -6.69 2.37
C PHE A 34 12.45 -5.93 2.03
N ASP A 35 12.89 -6.01 0.78
CA ASP A 35 14.11 -5.35 0.34
C ASP A 35 13.99 -3.82 0.43
N ALA A 36 12.88 -3.24 -0.03
CA ALA A 36 12.64 -1.80 0.06
C ALA A 36 12.56 -1.32 1.52
N ALA A 37 11.78 -2.03 2.37
CA ALA A 37 11.66 -1.68 3.78
C ALA A 37 12.99 -1.76 4.53
N ARG A 38 13.81 -2.77 4.25
CA ARG A 38 15.11 -2.97 4.90
C ARG A 38 16.14 -1.90 4.53
N LYS A 39 16.06 -1.37 3.31
CA LYS A 39 16.98 -0.33 2.83
C LYS A 39 16.57 1.07 3.27
N SER A 40 15.34 1.26 3.75
CA SER A 40 14.88 2.55 4.27
C SER A 40 15.72 2.97 5.47
N GLU A 41 16.13 4.24 5.50
CA GLU A 41 16.89 4.85 6.61
C GLU A 41 16.00 5.20 7.81
N TYR A 42 14.68 5.25 7.62
CA TYR A 42 13.72 5.67 8.65
C TYR A 42 13.00 4.50 9.34
N ILE A 43 12.88 3.33 8.70
CA ILE A 43 12.20 2.18 9.29
C ILE A 43 13.13 1.49 10.30
N ASN A 44 12.70 1.41 11.56
CA ASN A 44 13.47 0.78 12.64
C ASN A 44 13.14 -0.69 12.83
N GLN A 45 11.89 -1.07 12.56
CA GLN A 45 11.37 -2.42 12.70
C GLN A 45 10.55 -2.80 11.48
N ILE A 46 10.63 -4.05 11.06
CA ILE A 46 9.83 -4.59 9.97
C ILE A 46 9.12 -5.83 10.49
N MET A 47 7.78 -5.80 10.46
CA MET A 47 6.96 -6.90 10.96
C MET A 47 6.03 -7.42 9.87
N LEU A 48 5.91 -8.74 9.78
CA LEU A 48 4.93 -9.42 8.94
C LEU A 48 3.65 -9.65 9.73
N SER A 49 2.49 -9.44 9.08
CA SER A 49 1.20 -9.93 9.54
C SER A 49 0.69 -10.99 8.56
N SER A 50 0.70 -12.26 8.98
CA SER A 50 0.23 -13.39 8.18
C SER A 50 -0.27 -14.52 9.06
N GLU A 51 -1.32 -15.23 8.62
CA GLU A 51 -1.79 -16.49 9.15
C GLU A 51 -1.04 -17.68 8.52
N ASP A 52 -0.58 -17.52 7.28
CA ASP A 52 -0.01 -18.58 6.45
C ASP A 52 1.40 -18.98 6.92
N ALA A 53 1.58 -20.27 7.21
CA ALA A 53 2.84 -20.81 7.73
C ALA A 53 3.97 -20.69 6.70
N GLU A 54 3.72 -20.92 5.41
CA GLU A 54 4.73 -20.86 4.35
C GLU A 54 5.25 -19.42 4.18
N ILE A 55 4.35 -18.43 4.23
CA ILE A 55 4.70 -17.01 4.17
C ILE A 55 5.51 -16.62 5.42
N ARG A 56 5.11 -17.06 6.62
CA ARG A 56 5.84 -16.75 7.86
C ARG A 56 7.23 -17.39 7.87
N ASP A 57 7.34 -18.65 7.42
CA ASP A 57 8.62 -19.33 7.30
C ASP A 57 9.56 -18.63 6.30
N PHE A 58 9.01 -18.18 5.16
CA PHE A 58 9.76 -17.39 4.19
C PHE A 58 10.26 -16.09 4.81
N ALA A 59 9.39 -15.32 5.47
CA ALA A 59 9.74 -14.06 6.11
C ALA A 59 10.78 -14.24 7.23
N SER A 60 10.66 -15.30 8.03
CA SER A 60 11.64 -15.64 9.07
C SER A 60 13.03 -15.92 8.49
N ARG A 61 13.12 -16.66 7.38
CA ARG A 61 14.39 -16.85 6.66
C ARG A 61 14.96 -15.54 6.09
N CYS A 62 14.09 -14.58 5.83
CA CYS A 62 14.47 -13.23 5.44
C CYS A 62 14.76 -12.31 6.63
N HIS A 63 14.82 -12.81 7.86
CA HIS A 63 15.03 -12.03 9.10
C HIS A 63 14.01 -10.89 9.30
N ILE A 64 12.75 -11.12 8.92
CA ILE A 64 11.61 -10.25 9.22
C ILE A 64 10.98 -10.72 10.53
N ASP A 65 10.50 -9.79 11.34
CA ASP A 65 9.79 -10.12 12.57
C ASP A 65 8.45 -10.82 12.25
N THR A 66 8.32 -12.07 12.69
CA THR A 66 7.14 -12.93 12.51
C THR A 66 6.51 -13.34 13.85
N ARG A 67 6.83 -12.63 14.95
CA ARG A 67 6.29 -12.94 16.29
C ARG A 67 4.78 -12.77 16.36
N TYR A 68 4.24 -11.80 15.63
CA TYR A 68 2.80 -11.65 15.48
C TYR A 68 2.26 -12.67 14.48
N GLN A 69 1.27 -13.45 14.91
CA GLN A 69 0.53 -14.35 14.03
C GLN A 69 -0.89 -13.80 13.84
N ARG A 70 -1.25 -13.49 12.60
CA ARG A 70 -2.59 -12.99 12.27
C ARG A 70 -3.65 -14.04 12.62
N PRO A 71 -4.72 -13.69 13.34
CA PRO A 71 -5.87 -14.55 13.53
C PRO A 71 -6.52 -14.92 12.19
N GLU A 72 -6.97 -16.17 12.04
CA GLU A 72 -7.67 -16.67 10.85
C GLU A 72 -8.89 -15.80 10.48
N ALA A 73 -9.60 -15.27 11.47
CA ALA A 73 -10.75 -14.38 11.28
C ALA A 73 -10.38 -13.08 10.55
N LEU A 74 -9.11 -12.64 10.64
CA LEU A 74 -8.58 -11.47 9.96
C LEU A 74 -7.89 -11.80 8.63
N ALA A 75 -7.97 -13.04 8.15
CA ALA A 75 -7.43 -13.50 6.88
C ALA A 75 -8.52 -13.71 5.81
N THR A 76 -9.77 -13.49 6.15
CA THR A 76 -10.92 -13.64 5.24
C THR A 76 -10.99 -12.49 4.22
N ASP A 77 -11.83 -12.64 3.20
CA ASP A 77 -12.09 -11.59 2.21
C ASP A 77 -12.89 -10.40 2.77
N GLU A 78 -13.56 -10.61 3.89
CA GLU A 78 -14.38 -9.61 4.59
C GLU A 78 -13.55 -8.76 5.57
N ALA A 79 -12.42 -9.30 6.03
CA ALA A 79 -11.53 -8.60 6.95
C ALA A 79 -10.87 -7.40 6.24
N THR A 80 -11.02 -6.22 6.83
CA THR A 80 -10.40 -5.01 6.27
C THR A 80 -8.92 -4.91 6.66
N THR A 81 -8.15 -4.20 5.86
CA THR A 81 -6.75 -3.89 6.21
C THR A 81 -6.66 -3.12 7.54
N ILE A 82 -7.66 -2.31 7.85
CA ILE A 82 -7.72 -1.54 9.10
C ILE A 82 -7.85 -2.47 10.29
N ASP A 83 -8.75 -3.47 10.23
CA ASP A 83 -8.92 -4.44 11.32
C ASP A 83 -7.61 -5.19 11.60
N VAL A 84 -6.90 -5.60 10.54
CA VAL A 84 -5.59 -6.25 10.65
C VAL A 84 -4.57 -5.34 11.33
N VAL A 85 -4.52 -4.07 10.96
CA VAL A 85 -3.55 -3.12 11.52
C VAL A 85 -3.88 -2.80 12.98
N LEU A 86 -5.16 -2.62 13.32
CA LEU A 86 -5.57 -2.36 14.70
C LEU A 86 -5.25 -3.55 15.61
N ASP A 87 -5.48 -4.80 15.17
CA ASP A 87 -5.13 -6.00 15.92
C ASP A 87 -3.62 -6.11 16.16
N VAL A 88 -2.78 -5.77 15.17
CA VAL A 88 -1.32 -5.68 15.34
C VAL A 88 -0.94 -4.62 16.37
N LEU A 89 -1.57 -3.44 16.30
CA LEU A 89 -1.29 -2.35 17.26
C LEU A 89 -1.68 -2.73 18.68
N ASP A 90 -2.80 -3.42 18.87
CA ASP A 90 -3.24 -3.91 20.18
C ASP A 90 -2.26 -4.97 20.72
N TRP A 91 -1.82 -5.90 19.87
CA TRP A 91 -0.82 -6.90 20.21
C TRP A 91 0.53 -6.28 20.63
N LEU A 92 0.96 -5.20 19.97
CA LEU A 92 2.17 -4.45 20.30
C LEU A 92 2.02 -3.66 21.59
N GLU A 93 0.86 -3.03 21.81
CA GLU A 93 0.58 -2.24 23.03
C GLU A 93 0.62 -3.10 24.29
N GLU A 94 0.05 -4.31 24.26
CA GLU A 94 0.13 -5.28 25.35
C GLU A 94 1.57 -5.62 25.74
N ARG A 95 2.53 -5.41 24.82
CA ARG A 95 3.97 -5.69 25.01
C ARG A 95 4.80 -4.46 25.28
N ASN A 96 4.16 -3.30 25.38
CA ASN A 96 4.84 -2.00 25.47
C ASN A 96 5.79 -1.73 24.28
N GLU A 97 5.45 -2.25 23.09
CA GLU A 97 6.19 -2.09 21.85
C GLU A 97 5.47 -1.21 20.82
N LEU A 98 4.46 -0.43 21.23
CA LEU A 98 3.68 0.42 20.31
C LEU A 98 4.60 1.42 19.59
N PRO A 99 4.60 1.48 18.25
CA PRO A 99 5.41 2.42 17.51
C PRO A 99 4.85 3.84 17.59
N GLU A 100 5.71 4.84 17.39
CA GLU A 100 5.28 6.23 17.24
C GLU A 100 4.65 6.49 15.87
N VAL A 101 5.14 5.77 14.85
CA VAL A 101 4.66 5.84 13.46
C VAL A 101 4.56 4.44 12.88
N LEU A 102 3.45 4.14 12.21
CA LEU A 102 3.25 2.92 11.44
C LEU A 102 3.26 3.26 9.95
N VAL A 103 4.06 2.50 9.20
CA VAL A 103 4.07 2.49 7.73
C VAL A 103 3.50 1.17 7.25
N LEU A 104 2.33 1.21 6.62
CA LEU A 104 1.75 0.04 5.98
C LEU A 104 2.34 -0.12 4.59
N LEU A 105 2.96 -1.26 4.33
CA LEU A 105 3.66 -1.60 3.10
C LEU A 105 2.98 -2.80 2.43
N GLN A 106 2.08 -2.55 1.50
CA GLN A 106 1.40 -3.65 0.79
C GLN A 106 2.37 -4.37 -0.15
N PRO A 107 2.42 -5.73 -0.12
CA PRO A 107 3.28 -6.53 -0.99
C PRO A 107 2.97 -6.37 -2.48
N THR A 108 1.74 -6.00 -2.80
CA THR A 108 1.23 -5.86 -4.16
C THR A 108 1.83 -4.67 -4.93
N SER A 109 2.63 -3.83 -4.27
CA SER A 109 3.35 -2.71 -4.91
C SER A 109 4.87 -2.98 -4.98
N PRO A 110 5.34 -3.94 -5.83
CA PRO A 110 6.73 -4.37 -5.87
C PRO A 110 7.69 -3.34 -6.47
N LEU A 111 7.19 -2.32 -7.16
CA LEU A 111 7.99 -1.26 -7.76
C LEU A 111 8.22 -0.05 -6.84
N ARG A 112 7.61 -0.06 -5.64
CA ARG A 112 7.92 0.90 -4.58
C ARG A 112 9.35 0.69 -4.11
N THR A 113 10.13 1.77 -4.07
CA THR A 113 11.55 1.77 -3.67
C THR A 113 11.73 2.25 -2.23
N GLU A 114 12.94 2.05 -1.69
CA GLU A 114 13.33 2.65 -0.41
C GLU A 114 13.29 4.18 -0.45
N GLN A 115 13.61 4.78 -1.60
CA GLN A 115 13.57 6.24 -1.76
C GLN A 115 12.15 6.78 -1.65
N ASP A 116 11.14 6.06 -2.17
CA ASP A 116 9.73 6.44 -2.02
C ASP A 116 9.33 6.41 -0.54
N ILE A 117 9.74 5.38 0.20
CA ILE A 117 9.48 5.24 1.63
C ILE A 117 10.12 6.39 2.41
N ASP A 118 11.40 6.65 2.16
CA ASP A 118 12.16 7.65 2.89
C ASP A 118 11.69 9.08 2.62
N GLN A 119 11.35 9.41 1.38
CA GLN A 119 10.79 10.71 1.04
C GLN A 119 9.41 10.94 1.68
N ALA A 120 8.55 9.92 1.70
CA ALA A 120 7.24 9.99 2.35
C ALA A 120 7.38 10.16 3.87
N LEU A 121 8.27 9.38 4.51
CA LEU A 121 8.53 9.49 5.94
C LEU A 121 9.18 10.83 6.31
N LYS A 122 10.11 11.30 5.50
CA LYS A 122 10.70 12.64 5.68
C LYS A 122 9.63 13.72 5.65
N GLN A 123 8.74 13.72 4.65
CA GLN A 123 7.62 14.66 4.57
C GLN A 123 6.70 14.54 5.80
N PHE A 124 6.36 13.32 6.21
CA PHE A 124 5.52 13.05 7.37
C PHE A 124 6.11 13.64 8.66
N ILE A 125 7.42 13.47 8.86
CA ILE A 125 8.13 13.94 10.05
C ILE A 125 8.29 15.46 10.04
N GLU A 126 8.81 16.03 8.95
CA GLU A 126 9.11 17.45 8.83
C GLU A 126 7.85 18.33 8.94
N GLN A 127 6.72 17.84 8.43
CA GLN A 127 5.43 18.53 8.52
C GLN A 127 4.62 18.15 9.75
N ASN A 128 5.16 17.27 10.62
CA ASN A 128 4.48 16.75 11.82
C ASN A 128 3.07 16.25 11.55
N LEU A 129 2.94 15.38 10.53
CA LEU A 129 1.66 14.85 10.08
C LEU A 129 1.14 13.74 11.01
N ASP A 130 -0.18 13.50 10.94
CA ASP A 130 -0.84 12.38 11.61
C ASP A 130 -1.19 11.25 10.62
N SER A 131 -1.43 11.59 9.36
CA SER A 131 -1.73 10.64 8.28
C SER A 131 -1.20 11.15 6.94
N LEU A 132 -0.61 10.22 6.16
CA LEU A 132 -0.15 10.44 4.80
C LEU A 132 -0.47 9.19 3.96
N VAL A 133 -0.94 9.39 2.73
CA VAL A 133 -1.23 8.32 1.78
C VAL A 133 -0.53 8.55 0.45
N ALA A 134 0.02 7.49 -0.12
CA ALA A 134 0.60 7.53 -1.45
C ALA A 134 -0.48 7.55 -2.54
N VAL A 135 -0.28 8.42 -3.50
CA VAL A 135 -1.15 8.59 -4.66
C VAL A 135 -0.32 8.68 -5.93
N HIS A 136 -0.97 8.48 -7.09
CA HIS A 136 -0.36 8.81 -8.38
C HIS A 136 -1.35 9.59 -9.25
N PRO A 137 -0.89 10.38 -10.23
CA PRO A 137 -1.78 11.06 -11.17
C PRO A 137 -2.69 10.07 -11.89
N MET A 138 -3.98 10.34 -11.94
CA MET A 138 -4.94 9.46 -12.61
C MET A 138 -4.61 9.33 -14.09
N ILE A 139 -4.55 8.09 -14.59
CA ILE A 139 -4.36 7.78 -16.01
C ILE A 139 -5.60 8.22 -16.78
N GLU A 140 -6.76 7.76 -16.34
CA GLU A 140 -8.05 8.19 -16.89
C GLU A 140 -8.62 9.35 -16.10
N HIS A 141 -9.07 10.37 -16.83
CA HIS A 141 -9.64 11.56 -16.19
C HIS A 141 -11.02 11.25 -15.61
N PRO A 142 -11.37 11.66 -14.36
CA PRO A 142 -12.61 11.28 -13.70
C PRO A 142 -13.87 11.69 -14.47
N PHE A 143 -13.81 12.77 -15.28
CA PHE A 143 -14.92 13.19 -16.15
C PHE A 143 -15.13 12.29 -17.38
N LYS A 144 -14.29 11.28 -17.58
CA LYS A 144 -14.45 10.23 -18.60
C LYS A 144 -14.84 8.89 -17.96
N CYS A 145 -14.90 8.80 -16.64
CA CYS A 145 -15.31 7.61 -15.93
C CYS A 145 -16.83 7.55 -15.85
N LEU A 146 -17.38 6.35 -16.10
CA LEU A 146 -18.81 6.09 -16.08
C LEU A 146 -19.11 5.08 -14.98
N GLN A 147 -20.21 5.29 -14.27
CA GLN A 147 -20.80 4.33 -13.33
C GLN A 147 -22.01 3.70 -13.99
N GLN A 148 -22.07 2.36 -14.00
CA GLN A 148 -23.24 1.60 -14.47
C GLN A 148 -24.05 1.16 -13.25
N GLU A 149 -25.37 1.36 -13.34
CA GLU A 149 -26.34 0.92 -12.33
C GLU A 149 -26.81 -0.52 -12.63
N GLU A 150 -27.47 -1.17 -11.65
CA GLU A 150 -27.95 -2.55 -11.78
C GLU A 150 -28.97 -2.73 -12.92
N ASP A 151 -29.74 -1.70 -13.25
CA ASP A 151 -30.72 -1.70 -14.35
C ASP A 151 -30.11 -1.53 -15.74
N GLY A 152 -28.76 -1.41 -15.83
CA GLY A 152 -28.01 -1.20 -17.04
C GLY A 152 -27.91 0.27 -17.48
N SER A 153 -28.57 1.19 -16.80
CA SER A 153 -28.37 2.63 -17.00
C SER A 153 -26.96 3.06 -16.57
N TRP A 154 -26.51 4.22 -17.01
CA TRP A 154 -25.20 4.74 -16.63
C TRP A 154 -25.21 6.25 -16.41
N GLN A 155 -24.26 6.71 -15.65
CA GLN A 155 -24.01 8.14 -15.42
C GLN A 155 -22.52 8.44 -15.37
N PHE A 156 -22.14 9.70 -15.57
CA PHE A 156 -20.77 10.13 -15.33
C PHE A 156 -20.46 10.06 -13.82
N LEU A 157 -19.31 9.46 -13.46
CA LEU A 157 -18.85 9.40 -12.08
C LEU A 157 -18.61 10.81 -11.49
N ALA A 158 -18.08 11.72 -12.32
CA ALA A 158 -17.92 13.13 -11.99
C ALA A 158 -18.23 13.97 -13.22
N LYS A 159 -18.73 15.21 -13.01
CA LYS A 159 -19.02 16.16 -14.08
C LYS A 159 -18.29 17.47 -13.83
N PRO A 160 -17.63 18.07 -14.83
CA PRO A 160 -17.07 19.39 -14.68
C PRO A 160 -18.15 20.45 -14.74
N ASP A 161 -17.92 21.61 -14.12
CA ASP A 161 -18.82 22.77 -14.26
C ASP A 161 -18.96 23.21 -15.71
N LYS A 162 -17.86 23.04 -16.49
CA LYS A 162 -17.82 23.32 -17.92
C LYS A 162 -17.03 22.25 -18.64
N TYR A 163 -17.65 21.64 -19.64
CA TYR A 163 -16.97 20.69 -20.53
C TYR A 163 -15.96 21.41 -21.42
N VAL A 164 -14.75 20.86 -21.49
CA VAL A 164 -13.68 21.32 -22.38
C VAL A 164 -13.27 20.19 -23.31
N SER A 165 -12.75 20.53 -24.49
CA SER A 165 -12.42 19.55 -25.51
C SER A 165 -11.09 18.84 -25.26
N ARG A 166 -10.19 19.48 -24.50
CA ARG A 166 -8.85 18.95 -24.24
C ARG A 166 -8.61 18.75 -22.74
N ARG A 167 -8.01 17.61 -22.37
CA ARG A 167 -7.69 17.25 -20.97
C ARG A 167 -6.89 18.35 -20.26
N GLN A 168 -5.94 18.99 -20.95
CA GLN A 168 -5.08 20.03 -20.39
C GLN A 168 -5.81 21.35 -20.05
N GLU A 169 -7.07 21.49 -20.46
CA GLU A 169 -7.89 22.66 -20.14
C GLU A 169 -8.60 22.54 -18.78
N TYR A 170 -8.60 21.33 -18.17
CA TYR A 170 -9.07 21.16 -16.80
C TYR A 170 -7.98 21.64 -15.83
N LYS A 171 -8.38 22.47 -14.86
CA LYS A 171 -7.44 23.15 -13.97
C LYS A 171 -7.02 22.35 -12.75
N ASN A 172 -7.75 21.30 -12.42
CA ASN A 172 -7.51 20.52 -11.22
C ASN A 172 -6.70 19.27 -11.57
N ASP A 173 -5.76 18.93 -10.68
CA ASP A 173 -5.08 17.64 -10.71
C ASP A 173 -5.94 16.58 -10.03
N TYR A 174 -5.93 15.39 -10.58
CA TYR A 174 -6.68 14.25 -10.06
C TYR A 174 -5.73 13.11 -9.79
N PHE A 175 -5.87 12.52 -8.59
CA PHE A 175 -5.02 11.45 -8.11
C PHE A 175 -5.84 10.21 -7.80
N ALA A 176 -5.22 9.03 -7.93
CA ALA A 176 -5.70 7.77 -7.41
C ALA A 176 -4.83 7.32 -6.25
N ILE A 177 -5.44 6.80 -5.18
CA ILE A 177 -4.71 6.12 -4.11
C ILE A 177 -4.13 4.84 -4.73
N ASN A 178 -2.82 4.62 -4.55
CA ASN A 178 -2.11 3.53 -5.22
C ASN A 178 -1.81 2.32 -4.32
N GLY A 179 -2.17 2.38 -3.04
CA GLY A 179 -1.94 1.28 -2.11
C GLY A 179 -0.49 1.08 -1.66
N ALA A 180 0.47 1.75 -2.30
CA ALA A 180 1.89 1.50 -2.05
C ALA A 180 2.34 1.87 -0.63
N LEU A 181 1.83 2.98 -0.09
CA LEU A 181 2.22 3.52 1.21
C LEU A 181 1.03 4.15 1.93
N TYR A 182 0.88 3.77 3.22
CA TYR A 182 0.06 4.52 4.18
C TYR A 182 0.92 4.75 5.42
N ILE A 183 1.05 5.99 5.87
CA ILE A 183 1.81 6.36 7.06
C ILE A 183 0.86 7.00 8.05
N VAL A 184 0.81 6.48 9.28
CA VAL A 184 -0.11 7.00 10.29
C VAL A 184 0.51 6.95 11.68
N ARG A 185 0.05 7.86 12.55
CA ARG A 185 0.21 7.69 13.99
C ARG A 185 -0.84 6.71 14.51
N PRO A 186 -0.48 5.71 15.33
CA PRO A 186 -1.42 4.71 15.85
C PRO A 186 -2.67 5.31 16.50
N GLN A 187 -2.49 6.36 17.32
CA GLN A 187 -3.61 7.03 17.98
C GLN A 187 -4.58 7.70 17.00
N TRP A 188 -4.04 8.30 15.93
CA TRP A 188 -4.85 8.91 14.89
C TRP A 188 -5.69 7.86 14.16
N LEU A 189 -5.08 6.71 13.82
CA LEU A 189 -5.78 5.60 13.17
C LEU A 189 -6.93 5.05 14.04
N ARG A 190 -6.68 4.86 15.34
CA ARG A 190 -7.70 4.42 16.30
C ARG A 190 -8.85 5.43 16.42
N GLN A 191 -8.54 6.71 16.40
CA GLN A 191 -9.55 7.77 16.49
C GLN A 191 -10.45 7.85 15.27
N HIS A 192 -9.89 7.67 14.06
CA HIS A 192 -10.62 7.90 12.81
C HIS A 192 -11.13 6.61 12.15
N GLY A 193 -10.58 5.45 12.51
CA GLY A 193 -10.94 4.15 11.92
C GLY A 193 -10.66 4.05 10.42
N ASN A 194 -9.80 4.93 9.87
CA ASN A 194 -9.47 4.96 8.45
C ASN A 194 -8.07 5.55 8.25
N PHE A 195 -7.35 5.06 7.24
CA PHE A 195 -6.06 5.64 6.83
C PHE A 195 -6.22 6.98 6.13
N VAL A 196 -7.31 7.18 5.41
CA VAL A 196 -7.55 8.36 4.59
C VAL A 196 -8.82 9.06 5.06
N VAL A 197 -8.67 10.30 5.50
CA VAL A 197 -9.77 11.16 5.94
C VAL A 197 -9.68 12.48 5.17
N GLU A 198 -10.77 12.83 4.50
CA GLU A 198 -10.85 14.05 3.70
C GLU A 198 -10.39 15.27 4.47
N SER A 199 -9.58 16.11 3.84
CA SER A 199 -9.00 17.35 4.39
C SER A 199 -8.09 17.17 5.62
N LYS A 200 -7.79 15.92 6.03
CA LYS A 200 -6.92 15.62 7.18
C LYS A 200 -5.73 14.75 6.81
N THR A 201 -5.82 13.97 5.73
CA THR A 201 -4.73 13.13 5.25
C THR A 201 -3.93 13.86 4.19
N THR A 202 -2.61 13.89 4.33
CA THR A 202 -1.72 14.47 3.34
C THR A 202 -1.46 13.49 2.20
N LEU A 203 -1.44 13.99 0.97
CA LEU A 203 -1.12 13.20 -0.20
C LEU A 203 0.39 13.22 -0.47
N PHE A 204 0.94 12.04 -0.75
CA PHE A 204 2.31 11.88 -1.22
C PHE A 204 2.27 11.36 -2.66
N GLU A 205 2.70 12.20 -3.60
CA GLU A 205 2.66 11.85 -5.01
C GLU A 205 3.84 10.94 -5.38
N MET A 206 3.51 9.77 -5.93
CA MET A 206 4.45 8.82 -6.51
C MET A 206 4.30 8.79 -8.03
N THR A 207 5.32 8.26 -8.72
CA THR A 207 5.19 7.99 -10.16
C THR A 207 4.14 6.91 -10.41
N SER A 208 3.47 6.95 -11.56
CA SER A 208 2.50 5.92 -11.95
C SER A 208 3.13 4.52 -12.02
N VAL A 209 4.44 4.43 -12.29
CA VAL A 209 5.19 3.17 -12.29
C VAL A 209 5.31 2.59 -10.88
N ALA A 210 5.70 3.42 -9.91
CA ALA A 210 5.84 2.99 -8.51
C ALA A 210 4.49 2.63 -7.88
N GLY A 211 3.39 3.18 -8.42
CA GLY A 211 2.02 2.91 -7.99
C GLY A 211 1.35 1.70 -8.65
N VAL A 212 2.08 0.89 -9.44
CA VAL A 212 1.50 -0.35 -10.00
C VAL A 212 1.18 -1.33 -8.88
N ASP A 213 -0.07 -1.79 -8.86
CA ASP A 213 -0.60 -2.78 -7.92
C ASP A 213 -0.79 -4.12 -8.62
N VAL A 214 -0.32 -5.21 -8.01
CA VAL A 214 -0.38 -6.56 -8.59
C VAL A 214 -1.63 -7.26 -8.09
N ASP A 215 -2.63 -7.41 -8.98
CA ASP A 215 -3.84 -8.17 -8.70
C ASP A 215 -3.99 -9.41 -9.57
N ASP A 216 -3.53 -9.37 -10.81
CA ASP A 216 -3.60 -10.48 -11.74
C ASP A 216 -2.26 -10.72 -12.50
N LEU A 217 -2.27 -11.70 -13.43
CA LEU A 217 -1.08 -12.05 -14.20
C LEU A 217 -0.66 -10.95 -15.18
N THR A 218 -1.56 -10.09 -15.62
CA THR A 218 -1.26 -8.98 -16.52
C THR A 218 -0.37 -7.96 -15.81
N ASP A 219 -0.67 -7.70 -14.53
CA ASP A 219 0.12 -6.81 -13.68
C ASP A 219 1.53 -7.36 -13.48
N ILE A 220 1.68 -8.69 -13.31
CA ILE A 220 2.99 -9.34 -13.23
C ILE A 220 3.84 -9.04 -14.47
N PHE A 221 3.28 -9.19 -15.68
CA PHE A 221 4.00 -8.87 -16.92
C PHE A 221 4.39 -7.39 -16.98
N GLN A 222 3.52 -6.51 -16.52
CA GLN A 222 3.80 -5.08 -16.45
C GLN A 222 4.96 -4.78 -15.50
N VAL A 223 4.93 -5.36 -14.29
CA VAL A 223 6.01 -5.23 -13.30
C VAL A 223 7.34 -5.76 -13.87
N GLU A 224 7.34 -6.96 -14.49
CA GLU A 224 8.55 -7.51 -15.10
C GLU A 224 9.10 -6.61 -16.21
N ALA A 225 8.25 -6.01 -17.02
CA ALA A 225 8.68 -5.08 -18.06
C ALA A 225 9.39 -3.86 -17.46
N TYR A 226 8.85 -3.26 -16.40
CA TYR A 226 9.49 -2.13 -15.71
C TYR A 226 10.80 -2.52 -15.03
N LEU A 227 10.86 -3.67 -14.35
CA LEU A 227 12.10 -4.16 -13.73
C LEU A 227 13.21 -4.39 -14.75
N ARG A 228 12.87 -4.94 -15.93
CA ARG A 228 13.83 -5.13 -17.04
C ARG A 228 14.32 -3.79 -17.63
N MET A 229 13.46 -2.78 -17.68
CA MET A 229 13.88 -1.44 -18.12
C MET A 229 14.83 -0.81 -17.12
N ALA A 230 14.52 -0.89 -15.82
CA ALA A 230 15.38 -0.34 -14.76
C ALA A 230 16.74 -1.04 -14.68
N SER A 231 16.83 -2.35 -14.97
CA SER A 231 18.10 -3.10 -14.95
C SER A 231 19.03 -2.82 -16.14
N LYS A 232 18.58 -2.05 -17.13
CA LYS A 232 19.38 -1.67 -18.32
C LYS A 232 19.92 -0.24 -18.22
N LEU A 233 19.53 0.50 -17.21
CA LEU A 233 20.03 1.85 -16.88
C LEU A 233 21.12 1.77 -15.81
#